data_181cc64f4031b290a6dd19b8abb4ccfe
#
_entry.id   181cc64f4031b290a6dd19b8abb4ccfe
#
_cell.length_a   1.000
_cell.length_b   1.000
_cell.length_c   1.000
_cell.angle_alpha   90.00
_cell.angle_beta   90.00
_cell.angle_gamma   90.00
#
_symmetry.space_group_name_H-M   'P 1'
#
loop_
_entity.id
_entity.type
_entity.pdbx_description
1 polymer ?
#
loop_
_entity_poly.entity_id
_entity_poly.type
_entity_poly.pdbx_seq_one_letter_code
_entity_poly.pdbx_strand_id
1 'polypeptide(L)'
;MNNKKTNKDALLWIAARSKKFIPSIILLTLISIVSSLSYVFLALASKNILDIATGDSSDSLLYSALFLFGIVIMQILLSAVSSALRVRISSKLTIHIRNYLFSSITKQEYSYVSSFHSGDMLNRLTSDTDSVVSAVVGIIPGTASTVAKIIGGASTLLLLNWKFAIIAMFIGVLFPAVGRMANKRYKYLHKECQRTEGETRSFLQECFENIVVIKSFISELPFLKKLNRSMSEHYRLKMKRNNISILTHIGLYSFFTVGYYLVLVWGASSIASGTMTYGTLMAFLQLISNLRSPLQNVSGIIPQYYSALASAERIMELQQGETEAPVSKKIEGLKKRFKAIEIDNVSFSYDNEITLKNCSFTIEKGKITALTGKSGCGKSTLFKLLLGLYEPDEGSIKIDGKTKIDCTTRGLFAFVPQGNLILSGTIRENITLCDETVDEKKLINATKMAEIYDFIMEQPLGFDTPLAERGAGLSEGQIQRIAIARALLYDAPILLLDESTSALDEATETKLLANIKSIPNKTVVFITHRKRSLDVCDRVIKADGKKFVEVK
;
A
#
# COMPACT_ATOMS: atom_id res chain seq x y z
N MET A 1 8.29 -3.95 27.70
CA MET A 1 9.64 -3.69 27.15
C MET A 1 9.74 -3.88 25.62
N ASN A 2 8.86 -4.62 24.96
CA ASN A 2 8.87 -4.84 23.50
C ASN A 2 8.64 -3.55 22.65
N ASN A 3 7.75 -2.65 23.07
CA ASN A 3 7.38 -1.47 22.26
C ASN A 3 8.52 -0.49 21.91
N LYS A 4 9.57 -0.39 22.75
CA LYS A 4 10.70 0.52 22.47
C LYS A 4 11.68 -0.04 21.44
N LYS A 5 11.80 -1.37 21.35
CA LYS A 5 12.69 -2.04 20.39
C LYS A 5 12.07 -1.96 18.99
N THR A 6 10.78 -2.26 18.87
CA THR A 6 9.99 -2.16 17.64
C THR A 6 10.00 -0.75 17.02
N ASN A 7 9.79 0.28 17.83
CA ASN A 7 9.83 1.69 17.37
C ASN A 7 11.22 2.09 16.81
N LYS A 8 12.31 1.58 17.41
CA LYS A 8 13.67 1.84 16.92
C LYS A 8 13.90 1.18 15.56
N ASP A 9 13.44 -0.05 15.40
CA ASP A 9 13.58 -0.81 14.17
C ASP A 9 12.77 -0.16 13.03
N ALA A 10 11.55 0.32 13.31
CA ALA A 10 10.74 1.07 12.36
C ALA A 10 11.42 2.39 11.91
N LEU A 11 12.03 3.13 12.85
CA LEU A 11 12.80 4.34 12.51
C LEU A 11 14.02 4.03 11.64
N LEU A 12 14.76 2.97 11.96
CA LEU A 12 15.92 2.53 11.19
C LEU A 12 15.50 2.10 9.78
N TRP A 13 14.37 1.40 9.65
CA TRP A 13 13.82 1.01 8.36
C TRP A 13 13.46 2.25 7.53
N ILE A 14 12.73 3.22 8.10
CA ILE A 14 12.38 4.48 7.44
C ILE A 14 13.65 5.21 6.97
N ALA A 15 14.66 5.35 7.86
CA ALA A 15 15.92 6.00 7.55
C ALA A 15 16.68 5.29 6.41
N ALA A 16 16.75 3.97 6.43
CA ALA A 16 17.40 3.17 5.40
C ALA A 16 16.75 3.35 4.02
N ARG A 17 15.42 3.35 3.97
CA ARG A 17 14.67 3.53 2.71
C ARG A 17 14.68 4.97 2.20
N SER A 18 14.79 5.95 3.10
CA SER A 18 14.88 7.37 2.76
C SER A 18 16.31 7.83 2.44
N LYS A 19 17.35 7.01 2.65
CA LYS A 19 18.77 7.38 2.55
C LYS A 19 19.11 8.11 1.23
N LYS A 20 18.61 7.62 0.10
CA LYS A 20 18.83 8.22 -1.23
C LYS A 20 18.26 9.65 -1.34
N PHE A 21 17.25 9.99 -0.54
CA PHE A 21 16.53 11.25 -0.59
C PHE A 21 16.99 12.25 0.49
N ILE A 22 17.88 11.85 1.41
CA ILE A 22 18.39 12.71 2.48
C ILE A 22 18.90 14.05 1.97
N PRO A 23 19.72 14.16 0.91
CA PRO A 23 20.20 15.46 0.43
C PRO A 23 19.04 16.41 0.01
N SER A 24 18.03 15.84 -0.64
CA SER A 24 16.85 16.61 -1.06
C SER A 24 15.97 17.02 0.12
N ILE A 25 15.86 16.17 1.17
CA ILE A 25 15.14 16.48 2.41
C ILE A 25 15.87 17.58 3.19
N ILE A 26 17.21 17.53 3.24
CA ILE A 26 18.02 18.60 3.86
C ILE A 26 17.81 19.92 3.11
N LEU A 27 17.86 19.91 1.78
CA LEU A 27 17.61 21.11 0.98
C LEU A 27 16.21 21.67 1.24
N LEU A 28 15.17 20.81 1.26
CA LEU A 28 13.80 21.22 1.60
C LEU A 28 13.73 21.81 3.01
N THR A 29 14.45 21.25 3.97
CA THR A 29 14.51 21.72 5.36
C THR A 29 15.17 23.09 5.43
N LEU A 30 16.28 23.29 4.75
CA LEU A 30 16.96 24.59 4.69
C LEU A 30 16.08 25.66 4.06
N ILE A 31 15.43 25.38 2.93
CA ILE A 31 14.47 26.30 2.28
C ILE A 31 13.33 26.63 3.24
N SER A 32 12.80 25.64 3.98
CA SER A 32 11.73 25.85 4.94
C SER A 32 12.17 26.72 6.13
N ILE A 33 13.40 26.57 6.61
CA ILE A 33 14.00 27.42 7.66
C ILE A 33 14.14 28.86 7.16
N VAL A 34 14.74 29.07 5.98
CA VAL A 34 14.91 30.41 5.39
C VAL A 34 13.56 31.08 5.17
N SER A 35 12.58 30.34 4.62
CA SER A 35 11.20 30.83 4.47
C SER A 35 10.56 31.18 5.82
N SER A 36 10.84 30.45 6.89
CA SER A 36 10.34 30.77 8.23
C SER A 36 11.00 32.01 8.84
N LEU A 37 12.29 32.19 8.65
CA LEU A 37 13.00 33.35 9.15
C LEU A 37 12.64 34.64 8.37
N SER A 38 12.27 34.52 7.09
CA SER A 38 11.87 35.68 6.29
C SER A 38 10.63 36.42 6.85
N TYR A 39 9.78 35.77 7.64
CA TYR A 39 8.69 36.42 8.36
C TYR A 39 9.18 37.39 9.46
N VAL A 40 10.33 37.09 10.07
CA VAL A 40 10.97 37.99 11.05
C VAL A 40 11.50 39.23 10.32
N PHE A 41 12.18 39.05 9.20
CA PHE A 41 12.67 40.17 8.38
C PHE A 41 11.53 41.03 7.84
N LEU A 42 10.40 40.43 7.49
CA LEU A 42 9.21 41.15 7.07
C LEU A 42 8.69 42.08 8.20
N ALA A 43 8.66 41.57 9.45
CA ALA A 43 8.22 42.37 10.60
C ALA A 43 9.18 43.56 10.86
N LEU A 44 10.50 43.34 10.75
CA LEU A 44 11.49 44.39 10.91
C LEU A 44 11.44 45.43 9.78
N ALA A 45 11.23 45.00 8.53
CA ALA A 45 11.05 45.89 7.40
C ALA A 45 9.78 46.76 7.55
N SER A 46 8.68 46.14 8.03
CA SER A 46 7.44 46.88 8.33
C SER A 46 7.64 47.91 9.45
N LYS A 47 8.43 47.55 10.48
CA LYS A 47 8.82 48.47 11.54
C LYS A 47 9.52 49.70 10.97
N ASN A 48 10.58 49.48 10.16
CA ASN A 48 11.37 50.58 9.61
C ASN A 48 10.54 51.56 8.77
N ILE A 49 9.65 51.04 7.93
CA ILE A 49 8.76 51.89 7.10
C ILE A 49 7.87 52.79 7.97
N LEU A 50 7.31 52.22 9.07
CA LEU A 50 6.47 53.01 9.97
C LEU A 50 7.28 54.03 10.76
N ASP A 51 8.46 53.68 11.24
CA ASP A 51 9.34 54.60 11.98
C ASP A 51 9.80 55.78 11.07
N ILE A 52 10.02 55.55 9.77
CA ILE A 52 10.28 56.63 8.79
C ILE A 52 9.03 57.50 8.60
N ALA A 53 7.85 56.88 8.45
CA ALA A 53 6.60 57.60 8.21
C ALA A 53 6.17 58.47 9.42
N THR A 54 6.55 58.08 10.64
CA THR A 54 6.28 58.83 11.88
C THR A 54 7.37 59.83 12.24
N GLY A 55 8.47 59.87 11.49
CA GLY A 55 9.59 60.76 11.75
C GLY A 55 10.59 60.26 12.79
N ASP A 56 10.46 59.02 13.23
CA ASP A 56 11.36 58.38 14.22
C ASP A 56 12.68 57.88 13.57
N SER A 57 12.77 57.86 12.22
CA SER A 57 13.95 57.46 11.46
C SER A 57 14.14 58.38 10.26
N SER A 58 15.42 58.69 9.93
CA SER A 58 15.81 59.54 8.78
C SER A 58 16.10 58.75 7.50
N ASP A 59 15.86 57.43 7.47
CA ASP A 59 16.11 56.57 6.33
C ASP A 59 15.18 56.90 5.14
N SER A 60 15.58 56.50 3.93
CA SER A 60 14.76 56.68 2.75
C SER A 60 13.60 55.70 2.69
N LEU A 61 12.38 56.24 2.62
CA LEU A 61 11.15 55.43 2.49
C LEU A 61 11.18 54.53 1.26
N LEU A 62 11.74 55.03 0.13
CA LEU A 62 11.80 54.26 -1.12
C LEU A 62 12.66 52.99 -0.97
N TYR A 63 13.84 53.09 -0.35
CA TYR A 63 14.71 51.94 -0.14
C TYR A 63 14.09 50.91 0.82
N SER A 64 13.46 51.37 1.89
CA SER A 64 12.76 50.48 2.85
C SER A 64 11.56 49.78 2.21
N ALA A 65 10.81 50.47 1.34
CA ALA A 65 9.71 49.87 0.59
C ALA A 65 10.22 48.82 -0.43
N LEU A 66 11.27 49.14 -1.19
CA LEU A 66 11.89 48.19 -2.13
C LEU A 66 12.42 46.94 -1.40
N PHE A 67 13.04 47.12 -0.22
CA PHE A 67 13.50 46.00 0.61
C PHE A 67 12.35 45.13 1.09
N LEU A 68 11.24 45.71 1.55
CA LEU A 68 10.03 44.97 1.95
C LEU A 68 9.46 44.17 0.78
N PHE A 69 9.28 44.80 -0.40
CA PHE A 69 8.80 44.09 -1.58
C PHE A 69 9.76 42.97 -2.01
N GLY A 70 11.07 43.17 -1.90
CA GLY A 70 12.08 42.13 -2.14
C GLY A 70 11.89 40.92 -1.22
N ILE A 71 11.63 41.13 0.08
CA ILE A 71 11.33 40.06 1.03
C ILE A 71 10.04 39.32 0.64
N VAL A 72 8.98 40.03 0.26
CA VAL A 72 7.69 39.42 -0.15
C VAL A 72 7.88 38.57 -1.39
N ILE A 73 8.57 39.06 -2.41
CA ILE A 73 8.86 38.31 -3.63
C ILE A 73 9.70 37.07 -3.29
N MET A 74 10.73 37.22 -2.46
CA MET A 74 11.53 36.07 -1.98
C MET A 74 10.69 35.04 -1.25
N GLN A 75 9.75 35.43 -0.39
CA GLN A 75 8.83 34.52 0.30
C GLN A 75 7.94 33.71 -0.67
N ILE A 76 7.39 34.38 -1.67
CA ILE A 76 6.56 33.75 -2.71
C ILE A 76 7.39 32.72 -3.47
N LEU A 77 8.59 33.08 -3.91
CA LEU A 77 9.50 32.18 -4.63
C LEU A 77 9.92 30.98 -3.78
N LEU A 78 10.34 31.22 -2.52
CA LEU A 78 10.71 30.14 -1.60
C LEU A 78 9.53 29.20 -1.30
N SER A 79 8.32 29.73 -1.17
CA SER A 79 7.10 28.94 -0.97
C SER A 79 6.81 28.07 -2.19
N ALA A 80 6.88 28.62 -3.40
CA ALA A 80 6.68 27.89 -4.65
C ALA A 80 7.72 26.77 -4.82
N VAL A 81 9.01 27.08 -4.62
CA VAL A 81 10.11 26.11 -4.72
C VAL A 81 9.97 25.00 -3.65
N SER A 82 9.65 25.38 -2.40
CA SER A 82 9.43 24.43 -1.31
C SER A 82 8.26 23.48 -1.63
N SER A 83 7.14 23.99 -2.15
CA SER A 83 5.98 23.21 -2.54
C SER A 83 6.32 22.24 -3.67
N ALA A 84 6.96 22.71 -4.74
CA ALA A 84 7.36 21.88 -5.88
C ALA A 84 8.36 20.78 -5.46
N LEU A 85 9.34 21.14 -4.63
CA LEU A 85 10.34 20.19 -4.13
C LEU A 85 9.72 19.14 -3.21
N ARG A 86 8.79 19.53 -2.34
CA ARG A 86 8.03 18.63 -1.46
C ARG A 86 7.27 17.57 -2.27
N VAL A 87 6.50 17.98 -3.29
CA VAL A 87 5.75 17.07 -4.14
C VAL A 87 6.70 16.13 -4.89
N ARG A 88 7.79 16.67 -5.44
CA ARG A 88 8.77 15.86 -6.18
C ARG A 88 9.45 14.80 -5.32
N ILE A 89 9.84 15.16 -4.08
CA ILE A 89 10.48 14.22 -3.14
C ILE A 89 9.44 13.16 -2.72
N SER A 90 8.24 13.60 -2.33
CA SER A 90 7.17 12.70 -1.90
C SER A 90 6.86 11.67 -2.98
N SER A 91 6.59 12.08 -4.22
CA SER A 91 6.24 11.18 -5.32
C SER A 91 7.37 10.19 -5.63
N LYS A 92 8.63 10.66 -5.71
CA LYS A 92 9.77 9.77 -5.98
C LYS A 92 10.03 8.80 -4.84
N LEU A 93 9.87 9.22 -3.59
CA LEU A 93 10.04 8.35 -2.42
C LEU A 93 8.90 7.30 -2.35
N THR A 94 7.65 7.69 -2.64
CA THR A 94 6.52 6.76 -2.74
C THR A 94 6.79 5.68 -3.80
N ILE A 95 7.18 6.07 -5.01
CA ILE A 95 7.53 5.13 -6.09
C ILE A 95 8.66 4.19 -5.63
N HIS A 96 9.70 4.74 -5.01
CA HIS A 96 10.84 3.94 -4.55
C HIS A 96 10.45 2.89 -3.50
N ILE A 97 9.64 3.28 -2.51
CA ILE A 97 9.20 2.36 -1.46
C ILE A 97 8.24 1.32 -2.04
N ARG A 98 7.26 1.71 -2.87
CA ARG A 98 6.30 0.77 -3.48
C ARG A 98 6.98 -0.26 -4.37
N ASN A 99 7.92 0.16 -5.22
CA ASN A 99 8.70 -0.75 -6.06
C ASN A 99 9.54 -1.72 -5.23
N TYR A 100 10.16 -1.22 -4.16
CA TYR A 100 10.91 -2.05 -3.24
C TYR A 100 10.01 -3.09 -2.55
N LEU A 101 8.86 -2.67 -2.03
CA LEU A 101 7.90 -3.56 -1.35
C LEU A 101 7.35 -4.61 -2.31
N PHE A 102 6.93 -4.21 -3.50
CA PHE A 102 6.44 -5.13 -4.52
C PHE A 102 7.50 -6.18 -4.87
N SER A 103 8.72 -5.75 -5.14
CA SER A 103 9.84 -6.67 -5.41
C SER A 103 10.19 -7.57 -4.21
N SER A 104 10.00 -7.10 -2.98
CA SER A 104 10.22 -7.91 -1.78
C SER A 104 9.15 -8.98 -1.62
N ILE A 105 7.86 -8.60 -1.74
CA ILE A 105 6.71 -9.51 -1.58
C ILE A 105 6.73 -10.60 -2.65
N THR A 106 7.01 -10.25 -3.90
CA THR A 106 7.02 -11.22 -5.02
C THR A 106 8.16 -12.23 -4.95
N LYS A 107 9.14 -12.00 -4.08
CA LYS A 107 10.27 -12.93 -3.85
C LYS A 107 10.12 -13.77 -2.60
N GLN A 108 9.09 -13.54 -1.79
CA GLN A 108 8.87 -14.32 -0.57
C GLN A 108 8.13 -15.60 -0.86
N GLU A 109 8.25 -16.55 0.06
CA GLU A 109 7.52 -17.80 0.00
C GLU A 109 6.01 -17.58 -0.09
N TYR A 110 5.38 -18.32 -1.00
CA TYR A 110 3.95 -18.23 -1.23
C TYR A 110 3.12 -18.51 0.04
N SER A 111 3.54 -19.45 0.87
CA SER A 111 2.93 -19.81 2.15
C SER A 111 2.74 -18.59 3.05
N TYR A 112 3.80 -17.76 3.19
CA TYR A 112 3.76 -16.53 3.98
C TYR A 112 2.89 -15.45 3.33
N VAL A 113 3.08 -15.19 2.03
CA VAL A 113 2.32 -14.16 1.31
C VAL A 113 0.82 -14.49 1.29
N SER A 114 0.45 -15.75 1.13
CA SER A 114 -0.96 -16.20 1.10
C SER A 114 -1.67 -16.08 2.45
N SER A 115 -0.96 -15.92 3.56
CA SER A 115 -1.56 -15.69 4.88
C SER A 115 -2.15 -14.29 5.03
N PHE A 116 -1.77 -13.33 4.17
CA PHE A 116 -2.31 -11.99 4.17
C PHE A 116 -3.49 -11.85 3.20
N HIS A 117 -4.51 -11.11 3.61
CA HIS A 117 -5.60 -10.73 2.71
C HIS A 117 -5.10 -9.72 1.67
N SER A 118 -5.50 -9.87 0.41
CA SER A 118 -5.11 -8.97 -0.69
C SER A 118 -5.41 -7.50 -0.41
N GLY A 119 -6.56 -7.22 0.22
CA GLY A 119 -6.93 -5.86 0.63
C GLY A 119 -6.01 -5.26 1.70
N ASP A 120 -5.50 -6.07 2.64
CA ASP A 120 -4.53 -5.61 3.64
C ASP A 120 -3.17 -5.32 3.00
N MET A 121 -2.69 -6.21 2.12
CA MET A 121 -1.46 -5.96 1.35
C MET A 121 -1.55 -4.69 0.52
N LEU A 122 -2.67 -4.47 -0.17
CA LEU A 122 -2.89 -3.25 -0.95
C LEU A 122 -2.88 -2.00 -0.07
N ASN A 123 -3.52 -2.05 1.11
CA ASN A 123 -3.54 -0.94 2.06
C ASN A 123 -2.13 -0.60 2.58
N ARG A 124 -1.30 -1.62 2.86
CA ARG A 124 0.10 -1.44 3.29
C ARG A 124 0.97 -0.86 2.16
N LEU A 125 0.76 -1.31 0.91
CA LEU A 125 1.46 -0.78 -0.26
C LEU A 125 1.06 0.67 -0.61
N THR A 126 -0.17 1.08 -0.30
CA THR A 126 -0.69 2.41 -0.65
C THR A 126 -0.72 3.33 0.57
N SER A 127 -1.72 3.19 1.41
CA SER A 127 -2.03 4.09 2.53
C SER A 127 -0.91 4.16 3.58
N ASP A 128 -0.33 3.01 3.96
CA ASP A 128 0.75 2.97 4.94
C ASP A 128 2.04 3.57 4.37
N THR A 129 2.34 3.30 3.10
CA THR A 129 3.48 3.92 2.42
C THR A 129 3.31 5.44 2.36
N ASP A 130 2.12 5.96 2.03
CA ASP A 130 1.85 7.39 1.98
C ASP A 130 1.92 8.04 3.37
N SER A 131 1.52 7.32 4.43
CA SER A 131 1.67 7.76 5.82
C SER A 131 3.15 7.95 6.21
N VAL A 132 4.00 6.96 5.87
CA VAL A 132 5.45 7.03 6.12
C VAL A 132 6.09 8.16 5.32
N VAL A 133 5.81 8.27 4.01
CA VAL A 133 6.36 9.31 3.15
C VAL A 133 5.96 10.71 3.62
N SER A 134 4.68 10.89 3.96
CA SER A 134 4.15 12.16 4.46
C SER A 134 4.83 12.58 5.75
N ALA A 135 5.14 11.64 6.63
CA ALA A 135 5.87 11.92 7.86
C ALA A 135 7.33 12.34 7.59
N VAL A 136 8.04 11.63 6.72
CA VAL A 136 9.43 11.95 6.37
C VAL A 136 9.55 13.34 5.73
N VAL A 137 8.69 13.64 4.76
CA VAL A 137 8.74 14.90 3.99
C VAL A 137 8.06 16.04 4.74
N GLY A 138 7.15 15.74 5.70
CA GLY A 138 6.40 16.74 6.47
C GLY A 138 7.02 17.06 7.83
N ILE A 139 7.33 16.04 8.64
CA ILE A 139 7.74 16.23 10.03
C ILE A 139 9.11 16.91 10.11
N ILE A 140 10.11 16.42 9.39
CA ILE A 140 11.48 16.94 9.50
C ILE A 140 11.55 18.43 9.09
N PRO A 141 11.14 18.83 7.86
CA PRO A 141 11.16 20.24 7.48
C PRO A 141 10.19 21.09 8.29
N GLY A 142 9.01 20.54 8.64
CA GLY A 142 7.99 21.24 9.42
C GLY A 142 8.42 21.55 10.84
N THR A 143 9.05 20.61 11.54
CA THR A 143 9.58 20.85 12.89
C THR A 143 10.75 21.82 12.87
N ALA A 144 11.69 21.65 11.94
CA ALA A 144 12.84 22.56 11.80
C ALA A 144 12.38 24.00 11.52
N SER A 145 11.43 24.18 10.60
CA SER A 145 10.88 25.50 10.28
C SER A 145 10.11 26.12 11.45
N THR A 146 9.33 25.31 12.19
CA THR A 146 8.61 25.73 13.41
C THR A 146 9.58 26.19 14.49
N VAL A 147 10.63 25.42 14.76
CA VAL A 147 11.67 25.76 15.75
C VAL A 147 12.40 27.05 15.33
N ALA A 148 12.81 27.15 14.04
CA ALA A 148 13.46 28.34 13.52
C ALA A 148 12.58 29.59 13.66
N LYS A 149 11.27 29.47 13.39
CA LYS A 149 10.31 30.58 13.53
C LYS A 149 10.12 31.01 14.98
N ILE A 150 10.06 30.05 15.91
CA ILE A 150 9.93 30.34 17.35
C ILE A 150 11.21 31.01 17.86
N ILE A 151 12.39 30.46 17.55
CA ILE A 151 13.66 31.01 18.01
C ILE A 151 13.88 32.41 17.39
N GLY A 152 13.71 32.55 16.06
CA GLY A 152 13.86 33.83 15.38
C GLY A 152 12.88 34.90 15.87
N GLY A 153 11.61 34.53 16.07
CA GLY A 153 10.61 35.44 16.64
C GLY A 153 10.92 35.84 18.06
N ALA A 154 11.25 34.86 18.93
CA ALA A 154 11.58 35.14 20.34
C ALA A 154 12.85 36.00 20.50
N SER A 155 13.90 35.68 19.76
CA SER A 155 15.15 36.51 19.80
C SER A 155 14.92 37.95 19.34
N THR A 156 14.12 38.13 18.29
CA THR A 156 13.78 39.48 17.79
C THR A 156 12.93 40.25 18.80
N LEU A 157 11.94 39.60 19.44
CA LEU A 157 11.15 40.22 20.51
C LEU A 157 12.03 40.64 21.67
N LEU A 158 13.01 39.83 22.09
CA LEU A 158 13.97 40.18 23.17
C LEU A 158 14.85 41.37 22.81
N LEU A 159 15.31 41.45 21.56
CA LEU A 159 16.13 42.55 21.05
C LEU A 159 15.36 43.88 20.95
N LEU A 160 14.08 43.80 20.57
CA LEU A 160 13.23 44.99 20.45
C LEU A 160 12.84 45.56 21.82
N ASN A 161 12.37 44.71 22.73
CA ASN A 161 12.07 45.09 24.11
C ASN A 161 11.94 43.86 25.02
N TRP A 162 12.91 43.62 25.90
CA TRP A 162 13.00 42.43 26.73
C TRP A 162 11.81 42.29 27.71
N LYS A 163 11.21 43.38 28.18
CA LYS A 163 10.05 43.35 29.10
C LYS A 163 8.82 42.76 28.42
N PHE A 164 8.53 43.19 27.20
CA PHE A 164 7.44 42.64 26.39
C PHE A 164 7.70 41.20 25.99
N ALA A 165 8.95 40.85 25.66
CA ALA A 165 9.32 39.52 25.28
C ALA A 165 9.06 38.48 26.41
N ILE A 166 9.38 38.81 27.65
CA ILE A 166 9.13 37.95 28.81
C ILE A 166 7.63 37.67 28.96
N ILE A 167 6.77 38.70 28.79
CA ILE A 167 5.33 38.52 28.90
C ILE A 167 4.82 37.60 27.76
N ALA A 168 5.27 37.82 26.52
CA ALA A 168 4.93 37.00 25.38
C ALA A 168 5.40 35.55 25.55
N MET A 169 6.61 35.34 26.11
CA MET A 169 7.14 34.01 26.42
C MET A 169 6.36 33.31 27.56
N PHE A 170 5.99 34.02 28.61
CA PHE A 170 5.17 33.49 29.71
C PHE A 170 3.81 33.04 29.20
N ILE A 171 3.20 33.82 28.33
CA ILE A 171 1.97 33.47 27.62
C ILE A 171 2.19 32.19 26.79
N GLY A 172 3.30 32.05 26.06
CA GLY A 172 3.63 30.87 25.24
C GLY A 172 3.82 29.58 26.04
N VAL A 173 4.38 29.67 27.26
CA VAL A 173 4.63 28.50 28.15
C VAL A 173 3.36 27.99 28.82
N LEU A 174 2.40 28.85 29.14
CA LEU A 174 1.10 28.46 29.70
C LEU A 174 0.23 27.68 28.73
N PHE A 175 0.44 27.84 27.43
CA PHE A 175 -0.33 27.24 26.35
C PHE A 175 -0.37 25.69 26.40
N PRO A 176 0.74 24.95 26.50
CA PRO A 176 0.73 23.50 26.59
C PRO A 176 0.02 22.93 27.82
N ALA A 177 -0.03 23.70 28.90
CA ALA A 177 -0.66 23.27 30.16
C ALA A 177 -2.19 23.13 30.01
N VAL A 178 -2.82 24.09 29.34
CA VAL A 178 -4.28 24.06 29.07
C VAL A 178 -4.65 22.89 28.15
N GLY A 179 -3.85 22.59 27.13
CA GLY A 179 -4.07 21.46 26.22
C GLY A 179 -3.99 20.09 26.91
N ARG A 180 -3.17 19.95 27.95
CA ARG A 180 -3.01 18.68 28.68
C ARG A 180 -4.26 18.22 29.42
N MET A 181 -5.07 19.11 29.91
CA MET A 181 -6.29 18.77 30.68
C MET A 181 -7.36 18.08 29.81
N ALA A 182 -7.50 18.46 28.56
CA ALA A 182 -8.49 17.88 27.63
C ALA A 182 -8.01 16.58 26.94
N ASN A 183 -6.69 16.30 26.96
CA ASN A 183 -6.07 15.26 26.13
C ASN A 183 -6.56 13.83 26.43
N LYS A 184 -6.80 13.44 27.70
CA LYS A 184 -7.22 12.07 28.04
C LYS A 184 -8.59 11.75 27.45
N ARG A 185 -9.56 12.64 27.63
CA ARG A 185 -10.94 12.45 27.16
C ARG A 185 -11.04 12.55 25.65
N TYR A 186 -10.27 13.46 25.04
CA TYR A 186 -10.17 13.59 23.58
C TYR A 186 -9.60 12.32 22.94
N LYS A 187 -8.49 11.76 23.49
CA LYS A 187 -7.89 10.50 23.00
C LYS A 187 -8.85 9.32 23.09
N TYR A 188 -9.56 9.20 24.20
CA TYR A 188 -10.58 8.15 24.36
C TYR A 188 -11.67 8.26 23.28
N LEU A 189 -12.28 9.44 23.11
CA LEU A 189 -13.33 9.67 22.12
C LEU A 189 -12.80 9.50 20.69
N HIS A 190 -11.55 9.88 20.43
CA HIS A 190 -10.91 9.68 19.13
C HIS A 190 -10.79 8.19 18.79
N LYS A 191 -10.35 7.37 19.76
CA LYS A 191 -10.26 5.91 19.61
C LYS A 191 -11.64 5.28 19.36
N GLU A 192 -12.66 5.69 20.10
CA GLU A 192 -14.02 5.18 19.90
C GLU A 192 -14.61 5.60 18.54
N CYS A 193 -14.35 6.83 18.07
CA CYS A 193 -14.72 7.24 16.72
C CYS A 193 -14.05 6.35 15.65
N GLN A 194 -12.77 6.06 15.80
CA GLN A 194 -12.07 5.18 14.85
C GLN A 194 -12.62 3.76 14.86
N ARG A 195 -12.96 3.21 16.06
CA ARG A 195 -13.57 1.89 16.19
C ARG A 195 -14.91 1.82 15.46
N THR A 196 -15.82 2.76 15.74
CA THR A 196 -17.15 2.79 15.10
C THR A 196 -17.09 3.09 13.60
N GLU A 197 -16.12 3.89 13.15
CA GLU A 197 -15.88 4.11 11.71
C GLU A 197 -15.38 2.83 11.03
N GLY A 198 -14.48 2.09 11.67
CA GLY A 198 -14.00 0.81 11.17
C GLY A 198 -15.13 -0.22 11.06
N GLU A 199 -15.96 -0.35 12.09
CA GLU A 199 -17.14 -1.26 12.08
C GLU A 199 -18.14 -0.89 10.97
N THR A 200 -18.39 0.40 10.77
CA THR A 200 -19.26 0.88 9.68
C THR A 200 -18.68 0.56 8.31
N ARG A 201 -17.36 0.76 8.14
CA ARG A 201 -16.65 0.44 6.89
C ARG A 201 -16.70 -1.05 6.57
N SER A 202 -16.42 -1.91 7.56
CA SER A 202 -16.51 -3.37 7.39
C SER A 202 -17.92 -3.83 7.02
N PHE A 203 -18.93 -3.26 7.67
CA PHE A 203 -20.32 -3.54 7.35
C PHE A 203 -20.69 -3.12 5.92
N LEU A 204 -20.26 -1.94 5.47
CA LEU A 204 -20.48 -1.49 4.08
C LEU A 204 -19.78 -2.40 3.07
N GLN A 205 -18.55 -2.82 3.37
CA GLN A 205 -17.81 -3.75 2.51
C GLN A 205 -18.55 -5.07 2.37
N GLU A 206 -19.01 -5.66 3.49
CA GLU A 206 -19.81 -6.89 3.50
C GLU A 206 -21.10 -6.74 2.68
N CYS A 207 -21.78 -5.59 2.79
CA CYS A 207 -22.98 -5.30 2.01
C CYS A 207 -22.70 -5.24 0.50
N PHE A 208 -21.60 -4.62 0.08
CA PHE A 208 -21.25 -4.51 -1.34
C PHE A 208 -20.75 -5.85 -1.92
N GLU A 209 -19.99 -6.63 -1.16
CA GLU A 209 -19.58 -7.96 -1.57
C GLU A 209 -20.78 -8.89 -1.77
N ASN A 210 -21.85 -8.71 -0.97
CA ASN A 210 -23.06 -9.52 -1.01
C ASN A 210 -24.27 -8.75 -1.58
N ILE A 211 -24.06 -7.76 -2.44
CA ILE A 211 -25.13 -6.90 -2.98
C ILE A 211 -26.21 -7.70 -3.71
N VAL A 212 -25.82 -8.79 -4.38
CA VAL A 212 -26.74 -9.68 -5.07
C VAL A 212 -27.72 -10.31 -4.08
N VAL A 213 -27.27 -10.73 -2.90
CA VAL A 213 -28.12 -11.31 -1.85
C VAL A 213 -29.11 -10.25 -1.34
N ILE A 214 -28.64 -9.03 -1.03
CA ILE A 214 -29.48 -7.93 -0.56
C ILE A 214 -30.57 -7.63 -1.58
N LYS A 215 -30.24 -7.57 -2.87
CA LYS A 215 -31.17 -7.33 -3.98
C LYS A 215 -32.17 -8.47 -4.18
N SER A 216 -31.67 -9.73 -4.17
CA SER A 216 -32.52 -10.92 -4.40
C SER A 216 -33.58 -11.12 -3.32
N PHE A 217 -33.28 -10.70 -2.08
CA PHE A 217 -34.22 -10.82 -0.97
C PHE A 217 -34.95 -9.49 -0.64
N ILE A 218 -34.81 -8.45 -1.48
CA ILE A 218 -35.46 -7.12 -1.31
C ILE A 218 -35.22 -6.59 0.13
N SER A 219 -33.99 -6.72 0.61
CA SER A 219 -33.63 -6.43 2.01
C SER A 219 -32.95 -5.09 2.20
N GLU A 220 -33.05 -4.15 1.26
CA GLU A 220 -32.38 -2.84 1.31
C GLU A 220 -32.78 -2.03 2.56
N LEU A 221 -34.06 -2.01 2.92
CA LEU A 221 -34.54 -1.25 4.07
C LEU A 221 -34.01 -1.74 5.43
N PRO A 222 -34.02 -3.05 5.74
CA PRO A 222 -33.36 -3.58 6.95
C PRO A 222 -31.87 -3.23 7.04
N PHE A 223 -31.13 -3.39 5.94
CA PHE A 223 -29.70 -3.06 5.91
C PHE A 223 -29.46 -1.56 6.07
N LEU A 224 -30.26 -0.71 5.43
CA LEU A 224 -30.21 0.74 5.60
C LEU A 224 -30.48 1.16 7.06
N LYS A 225 -31.48 0.55 7.72
CA LYS A 225 -31.75 0.81 9.15
C LYS A 225 -30.56 0.43 10.03
N LYS A 226 -29.91 -0.71 9.77
CA LYS A 226 -28.72 -1.15 10.50
C LYS A 226 -27.55 -0.17 10.29
N LEU A 227 -27.32 0.26 9.04
CA LEU A 227 -26.31 1.25 8.69
C LEU A 227 -26.56 2.58 9.41
N ASN A 228 -27.79 3.11 9.34
CA ASN A 228 -28.16 4.37 9.99
C ASN A 228 -27.96 4.32 11.51
N ARG A 229 -28.21 3.18 12.16
CA ARG A 229 -27.95 2.99 13.59
C ARG A 229 -26.46 3.10 13.91
N SER A 230 -25.60 2.42 13.14
CA SER A 230 -24.15 2.49 13.29
C SER A 230 -23.62 3.91 13.04
N MET A 231 -24.08 4.55 11.97
CA MET A 231 -23.70 5.94 11.63
C MET A 231 -24.18 6.94 12.70
N SER A 232 -25.35 6.73 13.30
CA SER A 232 -25.87 7.59 14.37
C SER A 232 -25.02 7.49 15.64
N GLU A 233 -24.53 6.30 15.98
CA GLU A 233 -23.60 6.11 17.11
C GLU A 233 -22.26 6.80 16.82
N HIS A 234 -21.69 6.60 15.62
CA HIS A 234 -20.48 7.30 15.19
C HIS A 234 -20.66 8.82 15.25
N TYR A 235 -21.78 9.34 14.72
CA TYR A 235 -22.09 10.77 14.77
C TYR A 235 -22.11 11.31 16.19
N ARG A 236 -22.80 10.62 17.12
CA ARG A 236 -22.87 11.02 18.54
C ARG A 236 -21.47 11.11 19.19
N LEU A 237 -20.60 10.12 18.94
CA LEU A 237 -19.23 10.12 19.44
C LEU A 237 -18.39 11.23 18.81
N LYS A 238 -18.54 11.44 17.49
CA LYS A 238 -17.87 12.50 16.73
C LYS A 238 -18.26 13.88 17.24
N MET A 239 -19.54 14.10 17.52
CA MET A 239 -20.02 15.37 18.13
C MET A 239 -19.46 15.59 19.52
N LYS A 240 -19.44 14.57 20.38
CA LYS A 240 -18.80 14.67 21.72
C LYS A 240 -17.32 15.04 21.62
N ARG A 241 -16.58 14.40 20.71
CA ARG A 241 -15.17 14.73 20.44
C ARG A 241 -15.03 16.16 19.91
N ASN A 242 -15.88 16.56 18.96
CA ASN A 242 -15.86 17.88 18.37
C ASN A 242 -16.12 18.99 19.39
N ASN A 243 -17.04 18.79 20.31
CA ASN A 243 -17.33 19.77 21.38
C ASN A 243 -16.10 20.02 22.27
N ILE A 244 -15.32 18.97 22.59
CA ILE A 244 -14.04 19.13 23.30
C ILE A 244 -13.04 19.91 22.43
N SER A 245 -12.96 19.58 21.16
CA SER A 245 -12.10 20.28 20.20
C SER A 245 -12.46 21.76 20.08
N ILE A 246 -13.76 22.08 19.96
CA ILE A 246 -14.26 23.46 19.88
C ILE A 246 -13.89 24.22 21.16
N LEU A 247 -14.18 23.63 22.34
CA LEU A 247 -13.86 24.29 23.61
C LEU A 247 -12.37 24.57 23.76
N THR A 248 -11.52 23.60 23.40
CA THR A 248 -10.08 23.78 23.39
C THR A 248 -9.65 24.86 22.39
N HIS A 249 -10.25 24.87 21.19
CA HIS A 249 -9.95 25.85 20.16
C HIS A 249 -10.37 27.26 20.55
N ILE A 250 -11.57 27.42 21.15
CA ILE A 250 -12.05 28.71 21.66
C ILE A 250 -11.12 29.19 22.80
N GLY A 251 -10.76 28.31 23.75
CA GLY A 251 -9.85 28.66 24.83
C GLY A 251 -8.51 29.19 24.32
N LEU A 252 -7.93 28.47 23.35
CA LEU A 252 -6.68 28.86 22.71
C LEU A 252 -6.79 30.14 21.91
N TYR A 253 -7.89 30.27 21.12
CA TYR A 253 -8.15 31.47 20.33
C TYR A 253 -8.29 32.70 21.22
N SER A 254 -9.11 32.61 22.27
CA SER A 254 -9.33 33.68 23.25
C SER A 254 -8.02 34.10 23.93
N PHE A 255 -7.22 33.09 24.32
CA PHE A 255 -5.93 33.32 24.97
C PHE A 255 -4.96 34.15 24.09
N PHE A 256 -4.79 33.76 22.83
CA PHE A 256 -3.96 34.53 21.89
C PHE A 256 -4.55 35.90 21.56
N THR A 257 -5.86 35.98 21.44
CA THR A 257 -6.54 37.22 21.10
C THR A 257 -6.46 38.22 22.26
N VAL A 258 -6.72 37.78 23.48
CA VAL A 258 -6.56 38.60 24.67
C VAL A 258 -5.10 39.06 24.83
N GLY A 259 -4.13 38.13 24.66
CA GLY A 259 -2.70 38.48 24.69
C GLY A 259 -2.31 39.55 23.66
N TYR A 260 -2.82 39.41 22.44
CA TYR A 260 -2.62 40.40 21.36
C TYR A 260 -3.14 41.80 21.76
N TYR A 261 -4.37 41.89 22.27
CA TYR A 261 -4.96 43.17 22.66
C TYR A 261 -4.31 43.76 23.94
N LEU A 262 -3.84 42.91 24.88
CA LEU A 262 -3.07 43.40 26.04
C LEU A 262 -1.75 44.06 25.58
N VAL A 263 -1.04 43.45 24.63
CA VAL A 263 0.16 44.03 24.05
C VAL A 263 -0.16 45.30 23.29
N LEU A 264 -1.29 45.37 22.57
CA LEU A 264 -1.72 46.57 21.87
C LEU A 264 -1.98 47.75 22.84
N VAL A 265 -2.75 47.50 23.91
CA VAL A 265 -3.07 48.54 24.91
C VAL A 265 -1.83 48.99 25.64
N TRP A 266 -0.98 48.07 26.08
CA TRP A 266 0.26 48.41 26.77
C TRP A 266 1.26 49.14 25.83
N GLY A 267 1.39 48.68 24.58
CA GLY A 267 2.20 49.31 23.57
C GLY A 267 1.72 50.72 23.23
N ALA A 268 0.41 50.95 23.15
CA ALA A 268 -0.17 52.28 22.97
C ALA A 268 0.18 53.23 24.13
N SER A 269 0.08 52.72 25.37
CA SER A 269 0.52 53.47 26.57
C SER A 269 2.01 53.79 26.52
N SER A 270 2.86 52.88 26.05
CA SER A 270 4.30 53.04 25.91
C SER A 270 4.66 54.08 24.80
N ILE A 271 3.88 54.13 23.74
CA ILE A 271 4.00 55.16 22.70
C ILE A 271 3.64 56.54 23.28
N ALA A 272 2.53 56.64 24.02
CA ALA A 272 2.09 57.86 24.65
C ALA A 272 3.13 58.41 25.66
N SER A 273 3.91 57.53 26.31
CA SER A 273 5.00 57.88 27.19
C SER A 273 6.36 58.13 26.49
N GLY A 274 6.42 58.01 25.14
CA GLY A 274 7.65 58.20 24.36
C GLY A 274 8.71 57.10 24.51
N THR A 275 8.33 55.92 25.11
CA THR A 275 9.28 54.81 25.36
C THR A 275 9.30 53.76 24.24
N MET A 276 8.41 53.89 23.24
CA MET A 276 8.28 52.93 22.14
C MET A 276 7.81 53.68 20.87
N THR A 277 8.29 53.23 19.69
CA THR A 277 7.83 53.74 18.39
C THR A 277 6.63 52.96 17.86
N TYR A 278 5.85 53.56 16.96
CA TYR A 278 4.73 52.89 16.27
C TYR A 278 5.18 51.66 15.51
N GLY A 279 6.31 51.75 14.81
CA GLY A 279 6.88 50.61 14.07
C GLY A 279 7.28 49.46 14.98
N THR A 280 7.80 49.74 16.17
CA THR A 280 8.13 48.71 17.16
C THR A 280 6.88 47.98 17.63
N LEU A 281 5.78 48.67 17.96
CA LEU A 281 4.52 48.06 18.33
C LEU A 281 3.97 47.15 17.21
N MET A 282 3.98 47.63 15.96
CA MET A 282 3.54 46.85 14.81
C MET A 282 4.36 45.56 14.61
N ALA A 283 5.70 45.67 14.73
CA ALA A 283 6.56 44.48 14.66
C ALA A 283 6.21 43.45 15.76
N PHE A 284 5.93 43.90 16.99
CA PHE A 284 5.49 43.02 18.08
C PHE A 284 4.20 42.29 17.76
N LEU A 285 3.16 43.01 17.32
CA LEU A 285 1.87 42.45 16.96
C LEU A 285 1.98 41.43 15.81
N GLN A 286 2.80 41.75 14.81
CA GLN A 286 3.06 40.89 13.68
C GLN A 286 3.82 39.62 14.09
N LEU A 287 4.86 39.72 14.94
CA LEU A 287 5.62 38.56 15.44
C LEU A 287 4.76 37.65 16.32
N ILE A 288 3.92 38.20 17.21
CA ILE A 288 2.99 37.42 18.06
C ILE A 288 1.98 36.70 17.18
N SER A 289 1.37 37.35 16.19
CA SER A 289 0.47 36.73 15.23
C SER A 289 1.12 35.59 14.47
N ASN A 290 2.36 35.73 14.06
CA ASN A 290 3.11 34.73 13.31
C ASN A 290 3.52 33.51 14.17
N LEU A 291 3.60 33.64 15.49
CA LEU A 291 3.89 32.52 16.41
C LEU A 291 2.68 31.63 16.69
N ARG A 292 1.47 32.12 16.45
CA ARG A 292 0.22 31.36 16.70
C ARG A 292 0.13 30.07 15.89
N SER A 293 0.30 30.15 14.58
CA SER A 293 0.17 28.98 13.68
C SER A 293 1.20 27.87 13.98
N PRO A 294 2.50 28.14 14.16
CA PRO A 294 3.49 27.14 14.54
C PRO A 294 3.13 26.38 15.83
N LEU A 295 2.68 27.13 16.85
CA LEU A 295 2.31 26.53 18.14
C LEU A 295 1.09 25.62 18.04
N GLN A 296 0.12 25.95 17.19
CA GLN A 296 -1.03 25.09 16.90
C GLN A 296 -0.62 23.81 16.14
N ASN A 297 0.31 23.91 15.20
CA ASN A 297 0.75 22.79 14.35
C ASN A 297 1.56 21.72 15.10
N VAL A 298 2.25 22.07 16.18
CA VAL A 298 3.01 21.11 17.01
C VAL A 298 2.13 19.96 17.50
N SER A 299 0.87 20.23 17.83
CA SER A 299 -0.07 19.19 18.30
C SER A 299 -0.38 18.12 17.25
N GLY A 300 -0.28 18.45 15.95
CA GLY A 300 -0.50 17.52 14.84
C GLY A 300 0.71 16.63 14.52
N ILE A 301 1.92 17.04 14.90
CA ILE A 301 3.16 16.30 14.60
C ILE A 301 3.21 14.96 15.36
N ILE A 302 2.81 14.95 16.61
CA ILE A 302 2.88 13.76 17.48
C ILE A 302 2.01 12.60 16.93
N PRO A 303 0.71 12.80 16.61
CA PRO A 303 -0.10 11.75 15.97
C PRO A 303 0.47 11.27 14.63
N GLN A 304 0.96 12.20 13.78
CA GLN A 304 1.56 11.86 12.49
C GLN A 304 2.81 11.00 12.65
N TYR A 305 3.65 11.29 13.63
CA TYR A 305 4.84 10.50 13.96
C TYR A 305 4.48 9.07 14.37
N TYR A 306 3.54 8.90 15.30
CA TYR A 306 3.12 7.56 15.75
C TYR A 306 2.37 6.79 14.64
N SER A 307 1.59 7.48 13.82
CA SER A 307 0.95 6.87 12.65
C SER A 307 1.99 6.32 11.68
N ALA A 308 3.03 7.09 11.37
CA ALA A 308 4.11 6.65 10.49
C ALA A 308 4.89 5.45 11.05
N LEU A 309 5.15 5.43 12.37
CA LEU A 309 5.79 4.28 13.00
C LEU A 309 4.93 3.02 12.90
N ALA A 310 3.64 3.11 13.24
CA ALA A 310 2.72 1.98 13.13
C ALA A 310 2.57 1.49 11.68
N SER A 311 2.54 2.40 10.71
CA SER A 311 2.53 2.06 9.28
C SER A 311 3.82 1.38 8.85
N ALA A 312 4.99 1.85 9.31
CA ALA A 312 6.27 1.21 9.03
C ALA A 312 6.36 -0.20 9.64
N GLU A 313 5.86 -0.40 10.86
CA GLU A 313 5.80 -1.72 11.50
C GLU A 313 4.96 -2.71 10.68
N ARG A 314 3.77 -2.30 10.21
CA ARG A 314 2.92 -3.13 9.35
C ARG A 314 3.57 -3.45 8.01
N ILE A 315 4.29 -2.49 7.43
CA ILE A 315 5.05 -2.71 6.20
C ILE A 315 6.20 -3.70 6.43
N MET A 316 6.92 -3.56 7.54
CA MET A 316 8.01 -4.47 7.90
C MET A 316 7.53 -5.90 8.12
N GLU A 317 6.33 -6.07 8.69
CA GLU A 317 5.70 -7.38 8.84
C GLU A 317 5.55 -8.09 7.48
N LEU A 318 5.15 -7.40 6.41
CA LEU A 318 5.12 -7.98 5.06
C LEU A 318 6.48 -8.49 4.56
N GLN A 319 7.58 -8.10 5.18
CA GLN A 319 8.94 -8.43 4.75
C GLN A 319 9.61 -9.50 5.62
N GLN A 320 8.89 -10.08 6.58
CA GLN A 320 9.44 -11.08 7.50
C GLN A 320 9.47 -12.49 6.93
N GLY A 321 8.76 -12.75 5.82
CA GLY A 321 8.78 -14.04 5.15
C GLY A 321 10.16 -14.37 4.59
N GLU A 322 10.48 -15.64 4.55
CA GLU A 322 11.69 -16.13 3.91
C GLU A 322 11.65 -15.86 2.40
N THR A 323 12.81 -15.60 1.81
CA THR A 323 12.90 -15.33 0.38
C THR A 323 13.08 -16.65 -0.36
N GLU A 324 12.23 -16.90 -1.36
CA GLU A 324 12.38 -18.06 -2.24
C GLU A 324 13.76 -18.05 -2.93
N ALA A 325 14.35 -19.22 -3.01
CA ALA A 325 15.58 -19.39 -3.79
C ALA A 325 15.31 -19.15 -5.28
N PRO A 326 16.21 -18.51 -6.02
CA PRO A 326 16.02 -18.29 -7.44
C PRO A 326 15.97 -19.61 -8.21
N VAL A 327 15.17 -19.65 -9.29
CA VAL A 327 15.06 -20.82 -10.16
C VAL A 327 16.44 -21.32 -10.57
N SER A 328 16.70 -22.60 -10.33
CA SER A 328 18.01 -23.19 -10.56
C SER A 328 18.39 -23.23 -12.05
N LYS A 329 19.60 -22.82 -12.41
CA LYS A 329 20.13 -23.00 -13.78
C LYS A 329 20.18 -24.49 -14.23
N LYS A 330 20.15 -25.43 -13.30
CA LYS A 330 20.10 -26.89 -13.58
C LYS A 330 18.75 -27.33 -14.15
N ILE A 331 17.72 -26.48 -14.10
CA ILE A 331 16.36 -26.81 -14.54
C ILE A 331 16.31 -27.13 -16.03
N GLU A 332 17.11 -26.48 -16.86
CA GLU A 332 17.18 -26.76 -18.31
C GLU A 332 17.64 -28.18 -18.62
N GLY A 333 18.55 -28.72 -17.80
CA GLY A 333 18.96 -30.12 -17.88
C GLY A 333 17.85 -31.09 -17.42
N LEU A 334 17.12 -30.71 -16.36
CA LEU A 334 16.01 -31.51 -15.83
C LEU A 334 14.83 -31.55 -16.81
N LYS A 335 14.49 -30.43 -17.47
CA LYS A 335 13.41 -30.37 -18.49
C LYS A 335 13.56 -31.48 -19.54
N LYS A 336 14.79 -31.74 -19.98
CA LYS A 336 15.06 -32.74 -21.02
C LYS A 336 15.16 -34.18 -20.51
N ARG A 337 15.64 -34.39 -19.29
CA ARG A 337 16.09 -35.70 -18.79
C ARG A 337 15.18 -36.36 -17.78
N PHE A 338 14.21 -35.66 -17.15
CA PHE A 338 13.35 -36.27 -16.15
C PHE A 338 12.56 -37.44 -16.73
N LYS A 339 12.31 -38.46 -15.93
CA LYS A 339 11.56 -39.65 -16.31
C LYS A 339 10.24 -39.74 -15.56
N ALA A 340 10.23 -39.39 -14.28
CA ALA A 340 9.06 -39.48 -13.43
C ALA A 340 9.11 -38.50 -12.26
N ILE A 341 7.94 -38.17 -11.72
CA ILE A 341 7.78 -37.52 -10.42
C ILE A 341 7.27 -38.53 -9.44
N GLU A 342 7.99 -38.77 -8.38
CA GLU A 342 7.67 -39.71 -7.33
C GLU A 342 7.10 -38.97 -6.13
N ILE A 343 5.87 -39.25 -5.76
CA ILE A 343 5.19 -38.80 -4.55
C ILE A 343 5.26 -39.97 -3.56
N ASP A 344 5.93 -39.80 -2.43
CA ASP A 344 6.21 -40.84 -1.46
C ASP A 344 5.73 -40.44 -0.05
N ASN A 345 4.72 -41.12 0.47
CA ASN A 345 4.10 -40.95 1.79
C ASN A 345 3.78 -39.47 2.15
N VAL A 346 3.35 -38.70 1.19
CA VAL A 346 3.09 -37.25 1.36
C VAL A 346 1.86 -37.03 2.23
N SER A 347 2.06 -36.30 3.34
CA SER A 347 1.01 -35.74 4.19
C SER A 347 1.13 -34.21 4.23
N PHE A 348 0.00 -33.52 4.28
CA PHE A 348 -0.03 -32.06 4.33
C PHE A 348 -1.29 -31.54 5.03
N SER A 349 -1.13 -30.46 5.81
CA SER A 349 -2.20 -29.82 6.58
C SER A 349 -2.20 -28.28 6.34
N TYR A 350 -3.39 -27.68 6.28
CA TYR A 350 -3.56 -26.24 6.44
C TYR A 350 -4.01 -25.97 7.87
N ASP A 351 -3.32 -25.09 8.60
CA ASP A 351 -3.71 -24.66 9.96
C ASP A 351 -4.16 -25.81 10.88
N ASN A 352 -3.39 -26.93 10.89
CA ASN A 352 -3.68 -28.18 11.60
C ASN A 352 -4.85 -29.02 11.04
N GLU A 353 -5.48 -28.63 9.94
CA GLU A 353 -6.47 -29.46 9.27
C GLU A 353 -5.79 -30.34 8.20
N ILE A 354 -5.73 -31.65 8.44
CA ILE A 354 -5.11 -32.60 7.51
C ILE A 354 -5.87 -32.58 6.18
N THR A 355 -5.21 -32.26 5.10
CA THR A 355 -5.76 -32.22 3.74
C THR A 355 -5.32 -33.42 2.92
N LEU A 356 -4.06 -33.82 3.04
CA LEU A 356 -3.50 -35.02 2.41
C LEU A 356 -2.91 -35.97 3.49
N LYS A 357 -3.04 -37.27 3.32
CA LYS A 357 -2.53 -38.27 4.29
C LYS A 357 -1.93 -39.48 3.58
N ASN A 358 -0.62 -39.67 3.74
CA ASN A 358 0.12 -40.85 3.22
C ASN A 358 -0.15 -41.09 1.73
N CYS A 359 -0.05 -40.07 0.90
CA CYS A 359 -0.26 -40.17 -0.54
C CYS A 359 1.02 -40.69 -1.21
N SER A 360 0.91 -41.79 -1.97
CA SER A 360 2.04 -42.36 -2.70
C SER A 360 1.60 -42.80 -4.09
N PHE A 361 2.21 -42.22 -5.13
CA PHE A 361 2.04 -42.59 -6.54
C PHE A 361 3.11 -41.88 -7.40
N THR A 362 3.16 -42.25 -8.69
CA THR A 362 4.16 -41.74 -9.62
C THR A 362 3.49 -41.11 -10.83
N ILE A 363 4.02 -39.95 -11.29
CA ILE A 363 3.65 -39.29 -12.53
C ILE A 363 4.75 -39.55 -13.56
N GLU A 364 4.45 -40.30 -14.61
CA GLU A 364 5.40 -40.71 -15.64
C GLU A 364 5.51 -39.69 -16.76
N LYS A 365 6.70 -39.50 -17.29
CA LYS A 365 6.95 -38.60 -18.42
C LYS A 365 6.16 -39.03 -19.66
N GLY A 366 5.57 -38.04 -20.34
CA GLY A 366 4.86 -38.24 -21.59
C GLY A 366 3.49 -38.91 -21.44
N LYS A 367 3.03 -39.16 -20.21
CA LYS A 367 1.71 -39.72 -19.89
C LYS A 367 0.73 -38.62 -19.48
N ILE A 368 -0.54 -38.87 -19.75
CA ILE A 368 -1.68 -38.07 -19.29
C ILE A 368 -2.27 -38.75 -18.07
N THR A 369 -2.11 -38.16 -16.90
CA THR A 369 -2.62 -38.69 -15.62
C THR A 369 -3.82 -37.86 -15.17
N ALA A 370 -4.97 -38.49 -14.94
CA ALA A 370 -6.13 -37.84 -14.35
C ALA A 370 -6.14 -38.00 -12.82
N LEU A 371 -6.44 -36.93 -12.11
CA LEU A 371 -6.75 -36.92 -10.69
C LEU A 371 -8.26 -36.72 -10.51
N THR A 372 -8.94 -37.69 -9.88
CA THR A 372 -10.39 -37.65 -9.66
C THR A 372 -10.72 -37.75 -8.19
N GLY A 373 -11.92 -37.42 -7.77
CA GLY A 373 -12.36 -37.53 -6.38
C GLY A 373 -13.25 -36.36 -5.94
N LYS A 374 -13.92 -36.49 -4.81
CA LYS A 374 -14.86 -35.47 -4.29
C LYS A 374 -14.19 -34.10 -4.17
N SER A 375 -14.99 -33.02 -4.23
CA SER A 375 -14.49 -31.67 -3.92
C SER A 375 -13.95 -31.63 -2.49
N GLY A 376 -12.86 -30.90 -2.27
CA GLY A 376 -12.22 -30.78 -0.96
C GLY A 376 -11.27 -31.91 -0.56
N CYS A 377 -11.07 -32.96 -1.40
CA CYS A 377 -10.16 -34.06 -1.08
C CYS A 377 -8.66 -33.78 -1.32
N GLY A 378 -8.25 -32.52 -1.54
CA GLY A 378 -6.83 -32.13 -1.62
C GLY A 378 -6.21 -32.18 -3.02
N LYS A 379 -6.98 -32.32 -4.12
CA LYS A 379 -6.43 -32.37 -5.50
C LYS A 379 -5.64 -31.09 -5.85
N SER A 380 -6.24 -29.93 -5.68
CA SER A 380 -5.57 -28.64 -5.95
C SER A 380 -4.42 -28.36 -4.96
N THR A 381 -4.50 -28.90 -3.74
CA THR A 381 -3.39 -28.86 -2.77
C THR A 381 -2.19 -29.65 -3.27
N LEU A 382 -2.40 -30.80 -3.88
CA LEU A 382 -1.31 -31.57 -4.50
C LEU A 382 -0.62 -30.76 -5.60
N PHE A 383 -1.37 -30.01 -6.42
CA PHE A 383 -0.78 -29.13 -7.43
C PHE A 383 0.07 -28.02 -6.81
N LYS A 384 -0.38 -27.45 -5.68
CA LYS A 384 0.41 -26.43 -4.97
C LYS A 384 1.71 -27.02 -4.40
N LEU A 385 1.70 -28.27 -3.95
CA LEU A 385 2.92 -28.99 -3.53
C LEU A 385 3.85 -29.29 -4.73
N LEU A 386 3.31 -29.73 -5.87
CA LEU A 386 4.08 -29.93 -7.11
C LEU A 386 4.71 -28.65 -7.64
N LEU A 387 4.06 -27.51 -7.44
CA LEU A 387 4.61 -26.19 -7.80
C LEU A 387 5.61 -25.65 -6.76
N GLY A 388 5.86 -26.37 -5.66
CA GLY A 388 6.71 -25.89 -4.58
C GLY A 388 6.20 -24.59 -3.96
N LEU A 389 4.87 -24.39 -3.92
CA LEU A 389 4.22 -23.27 -3.22
C LEU A 389 4.05 -23.55 -1.74
N TYR A 390 4.01 -24.83 -1.37
CA TYR A 390 4.03 -25.37 -0.02
C TYR A 390 4.99 -26.56 0.04
N GLU A 391 5.51 -26.85 1.22
CA GLU A 391 6.26 -28.08 1.48
C GLU A 391 5.35 -29.10 2.17
N PRO A 392 5.50 -30.42 1.91
CA PRO A 392 4.78 -31.46 2.64
C PRO A 392 5.23 -31.51 4.10
N ASP A 393 4.30 -31.78 5.03
CA ASP A 393 4.59 -31.98 6.47
C ASP A 393 5.37 -33.28 6.68
N GLU A 394 5.00 -34.33 5.93
CA GLU A 394 5.67 -35.64 5.96
C GLU A 394 5.81 -36.20 4.55
N GLY A 395 6.79 -37.07 4.36
CA GLY A 395 7.09 -37.67 3.08
C GLY A 395 7.90 -36.77 2.16
N SER A 396 7.90 -37.05 0.87
CA SER A 396 8.66 -36.25 -0.10
C SER A 396 8.11 -36.34 -1.52
N ILE A 397 8.30 -35.29 -2.30
CA ILE A 397 8.05 -35.28 -3.75
C ILE A 397 9.38 -35.06 -4.45
N LYS A 398 9.75 -36.03 -5.30
CA LYS A 398 11.06 -36.01 -5.97
C LYS A 398 10.93 -36.25 -7.47
N ILE A 399 11.86 -35.69 -8.22
CA ILE A 399 12.07 -35.96 -9.63
C ILE A 399 13.15 -37.04 -9.73
N ASP A 400 12.82 -38.18 -10.37
CA ASP A 400 13.70 -39.35 -10.57
C ASP A 400 14.34 -39.84 -9.25
N GLY A 401 13.61 -39.78 -8.13
CA GLY A 401 14.07 -40.16 -6.79
C GLY A 401 15.22 -39.30 -6.21
N LYS A 402 15.68 -38.28 -6.93
CA LYS A 402 16.91 -37.51 -6.59
C LYS A 402 16.68 -36.06 -6.24
N THR A 403 15.92 -35.33 -7.03
CA THR A 403 15.75 -33.89 -6.87
C THR A 403 14.41 -33.60 -6.16
N LYS A 404 14.46 -33.00 -4.96
CA LYS A 404 13.27 -32.55 -4.24
C LYS A 404 12.55 -31.49 -5.08
N ILE A 405 11.23 -31.55 -5.12
CA ILE A 405 10.41 -30.50 -5.69
C ILE A 405 10.29 -29.35 -4.67
N ASP A 406 10.63 -28.15 -5.11
CA ASP A 406 10.58 -26.90 -4.36
C ASP A 406 10.39 -25.71 -5.31
N CYS A 407 10.50 -24.48 -4.80
CA CYS A 407 10.41 -23.26 -5.60
C CYS A 407 11.42 -23.19 -6.76
N THR A 408 12.61 -23.82 -6.63
CA THR A 408 13.66 -23.82 -7.66
C THR A 408 13.33 -24.70 -8.87
N THR A 409 12.42 -25.66 -8.71
CA THR A 409 11.96 -26.58 -9.75
C THR A 409 10.69 -26.15 -10.45
N ARG A 410 10.06 -25.04 -10.01
CA ARG A 410 8.76 -24.52 -10.53
C ARG A 410 8.75 -24.33 -12.05
N GLY A 411 9.86 -23.97 -12.66
CA GLY A 411 9.98 -23.81 -14.11
C GLY A 411 9.79 -25.10 -14.93
N LEU A 412 9.62 -26.27 -14.31
CA LEU A 412 9.24 -27.53 -14.98
C LEU A 412 7.73 -27.62 -15.23
N PHE A 413 6.93 -26.77 -14.62
CA PHE A 413 5.48 -26.84 -14.63
C PHE A 413 4.87 -25.62 -15.31
N ALA A 414 3.91 -25.86 -16.22
CA ALA A 414 2.92 -24.89 -16.62
C ALA A 414 1.61 -25.21 -15.90
N PHE A 415 0.98 -24.21 -15.33
CA PHE A 415 -0.19 -24.41 -14.47
C PHE A 415 -1.40 -23.59 -14.92
N VAL A 416 -2.53 -24.24 -15.07
CA VAL A 416 -3.84 -23.63 -15.25
C VAL A 416 -4.68 -23.94 -14.03
N PRO A 417 -4.85 -23.01 -13.11
CA PRO A 417 -5.60 -23.24 -11.87
C PRO A 417 -7.12 -23.20 -12.09
N GLN A 418 -7.84 -23.70 -11.11
CA GLN A 418 -9.28 -23.54 -11.01
C GLN A 418 -9.63 -22.07 -10.76
N GLY A 419 -10.58 -21.54 -11.52
CA GLY A 419 -11.06 -20.17 -11.37
C GLY A 419 -10.38 -19.16 -12.28
N ASN A 420 -10.76 -17.92 -12.08
CA ASN A 420 -10.47 -16.83 -13.00
C ASN A 420 -9.12 -16.19 -12.71
N LEU A 421 -8.17 -16.31 -13.63
CA LEU A 421 -6.82 -15.76 -13.53
C LEU A 421 -6.48 -14.83 -14.70
N ILE A 422 -7.47 -14.10 -15.17
CA ILE A 422 -7.26 -13.01 -16.10
C ILE A 422 -6.85 -11.76 -15.33
N LEU A 423 -5.71 -11.18 -15.72
CA LEU A 423 -5.23 -9.90 -15.24
C LEU A 423 -5.81 -8.78 -16.11
N SER A 424 -5.98 -7.59 -15.53
CA SER A 424 -6.28 -6.39 -16.33
C SER A 424 -5.13 -6.11 -17.29
N GLY A 425 -5.46 -5.78 -18.54
CA GLY A 425 -4.49 -5.59 -19.62
C GLY A 425 -5.03 -6.14 -20.93
N THR A 426 -4.19 -6.31 -21.94
CA THR A 426 -4.60 -6.89 -23.24
C THR A 426 -4.63 -8.42 -23.21
N ILE A 427 -5.26 -9.03 -24.20
CA ILE A 427 -5.20 -10.50 -24.41
C ILE A 427 -3.74 -10.94 -24.58
N ARG A 428 -2.93 -10.17 -25.31
CA ARG A 428 -1.49 -10.41 -25.47
C ARG A 428 -0.78 -10.46 -24.13
N GLU A 429 -0.91 -9.41 -23.32
CA GLU A 429 -0.28 -9.33 -22.00
C GLU A 429 -0.69 -10.48 -21.08
N ASN A 430 -1.94 -10.91 -21.18
CA ASN A 430 -2.43 -12.04 -20.42
C ASN A 430 -1.82 -13.38 -20.82
N ILE A 431 -1.59 -13.60 -22.12
CA ILE A 431 -1.00 -14.85 -22.60
C ILE A 431 0.52 -14.86 -22.43
N THR A 432 1.19 -13.73 -22.70
CA THR A 432 2.65 -13.60 -22.60
C THR A 432 3.14 -13.32 -21.19
N LEU A 433 2.25 -13.02 -20.21
CA LEU A 433 2.60 -12.52 -18.87
C LEU A 433 3.48 -11.25 -18.93
N CYS A 434 3.14 -10.33 -19.84
CA CYS A 434 3.86 -9.08 -20.11
C CYS A 434 5.31 -9.28 -20.62
N ASP A 435 5.64 -10.46 -21.14
CA ASP A 435 6.93 -10.69 -21.80
C ASP A 435 6.85 -10.22 -23.26
N GLU A 436 7.47 -9.07 -23.55
CA GLU A 436 7.51 -8.47 -24.87
C GLU A 436 8.47 -9.20 -25.84
N THR A 437 9.28 -10.14 -25.35
CA THR A 437 10.27 -10.87 -26.16
C THR A 437 9.70 -12.12 -26.82
N VAL A 438 8.43 -12.44 -26.59
CA VAL A 438 7.77 -13.63 -27.13
C VAL A 438 7.61 -13.56 -28.64
N ASP A 439 8.04 -14.62 -29.33
CA ASP A 439 7.86 -14.77 -30.78
C ASP A 439 6.37 -14.88 -31.14
N GLU A 440 5.93 -14.03 -32.08
CA GLU A 440 4.55 -13.97 -32.57
C GLU A 440 4.05 -15.31 -33.10
N LYS A 441 4.92 -16.08 -33.76
CA LYS A 441 4.57 -17.41 -34.27
C LYS A 441 4.24 -18.38 -33.14
N LYS A 442 4.98 -18.31 -32.02
CA LYS A 442 4.72 -19.13 -30.84
C LYS A 442 3.40 -18.73 -30.17
N LEU A 443 3.13 -17.43 -30.08
CA LEU A 443 1.88 -16.91 -29.54
C LEU A 443 0.67 -17.39 -30.36
N ILE A 444 0.73 -17.25 -31.71
CA ILE A 444 -0.33 -17.73 -32.60
C ILE A 444 -0.51 -19.25 -32.48
N ASN A 445 0.57 -20.02 -32.43
CA ASN A 445 0.47 -21.47 -32.31
C ASN A 445 -0.17 -21.88 -30.96
N ALA A 446 0.24 -21.27 -29.85
CA ALA A 446 -0.33 -21.54 -28.54
C ALA A 446 -1.84 -21.23 -28.48
N THR A 447 -2.28 -20.13 -29.10
CA THR A 447 -3.69 -19.76 -29.16
C THR A 447 -4.52 -20.66 -30.08
N LYS A 448 -3.96 -21.14 -31.18
CA LYS A 448 -4.60 -22.16 -32.05
C LYS A 448 -4.75 -23.48 -31.31
N MET A 449 -3.70 -23.94 -30.62
CA MET A 449 -3.76 -25.17 -29.85
C MET A 449 -4.76 -25.09 -28.69
N ALA A 450 -4.96 -23.91 -28.11
CA ALA A 450 -5.96 -23.63 -27.07
C ALA A 450 -7.38 -23.37 -27.61
N GLU A 451 -7.61 -23.48 -28.95
CA GLU A 451 -8.90 -23.25 -29.60
C GLU A 451 -9.49 -21.86 -29.31
N ILE A 452 -8.63 -20.80 -29.19
CA ILE A 452 -9.06 -19.42 -28.88
C ILE A 452 -8.66 -18.42 -29.95
N TYR A 453 -7.82 -18.81 -30.91
CA TYR A 453 -7.26 -17.92 -31.92
C TYR A 453 -8.34 -17.20 -32.75
N ASP A 454 -9.33 -17.92 -33.25
CA ASP A 454 -10.39 -17.35 -34.10
C ASP A 454 -11.19 -16.30 -33.33
N PHE A 455 -11.56 -16.60 -32.10
CA PHE A 455 -12.21 -15.63 -31.20
C PHE A 455 -11.36 -14.36 -31.03
N ILE A 456 -10.04 -14.50 -30.84
CA ILE A 456 -9.14 -13.34 -30.69
C ILE A 456 -9.14 -12.50 -31.96
N MET A 457 -9.10 -13.13 -33.11
CA MET A 457 -9.07 -12.42 -34.42
C MET A 457 -10.42 -11.78 -34.79
N GLU A 458 -11.52 -12.23 -34.23
CA GLU A 458 -12.83 -11.59 -34.33
C GLU A 458 -12.94 -10.30 -33.51
N GLN A 459 -12.04 -10.09 -32.53
CA GLN A 459 -12.05 -8.87 -31.74
C GLN A 459 -11.52 -7.69 -32.58
N PRO A 460 -12.05 -6.46 -32.41
CA PRO A 460 -11.65 -5.29 -33.21
C PRO A 460 -10.15 -4.98 -33.17
N LEU A 461 -9.47 -5.29 -32.04
CA LEU A 461 -8.03 -5.06 -31.84
C LEU A 461 -7.21 -6.36 -31.77
N GLY A 462 -7.82 -7.52 -32.10
CA GLY A 462 -7.14 -8.81 -32.05
C GLY A 462 -6.49 -9.09 -30.67
N PHE A 463 -5.19 -9.41 -30.67
CA PHE A 463 -4.42 -9.63 -29.45
C PHE A 463 -4.32 -8.42 -28.53
N ASP A 464 -4.45 -7.21 -29.04
CA ASP A 464 -4.33 -5.97 -28.27
C ASP A 464 -5.67 -5.50 -27.70
N THR A 465 -6.71 -6.35 -27.78
CA THR A 465 -8.01 -6.12 -27.15
C THR A 465 -7.87 -6.05 -25.61
N PRO A 466 -8.28 -4.94 -24.98
CA PRO A 466 -8.19 -4.78 -23.54
C PRO A 466 -9.21 -5.67 -22.82
N LEU A 467 -8.77 -6.33 -21.76
CA LEU A 467 -9.60 -7.12 -20.85
C LEU A 467 -9.82 -6.35 -19.56
N ALA A 468 -11.09 -6.29 -19.13
CA ALA A 468 -11.45 -5.72 -17.84
C ALA A 468 -11.06 -6.65 -16.67
N GLU A 469 -11.20 -6.15 -15.44
CA GLU A 469 -10.97 -6.94 -14.23
C GLU A 469 -11.65 -8.30 -14.29
N ARG A 470 -10.89 -9.36 -13.96
CA ARG A 470 -11.35 -10.76 -13.96
C ARG A 470 -11.95 -11.22 -15.30
N GLY A 471 -11.60 -10.57 -16.40
CA GLY A 471 -12.11 -10.93 -17.71
C GLY A 471 -13.59 -10.58 -17.93
N ALA A 472 -14.11 -9.53 -17.27
CA ALA A 472 -15.48 -9.08 -17.49
C ALA A 472 -15.74 -8.83 -18.98
N GLY A 473 -16.83 -9.41 -19.50
CA GLY A 473 -17.18 -9.38 -20.92
C GLY A 473 -16.78 -10.63 -21.72
N LEU A 474 -15.96 -11.51 -21.13
CA LEU A 474 -15.64 -12.82 -21.72
C LEU A 474 -16.51 -13.93 -21.09
N SER A 475 -16.82 -14.97 -21.86
CA SER A 475 -17.39 -16.19 -21.30
C SER A 475 -16.34 -16.96 -20.49
N GLU A 476 -16.79 -17.75 -19.51
CA GLU A 476 -15.88 -18.57 -18.68
C GLU A 476 -15.02 -19.51 -19.54
N GLY A 477 -15.58 -20.09 -20.60
CA GLY A 477 -14.85 -20.94 -21.53
C GLY A 477 -13.78 -20.17 -22.35
N GLN A 478 -14.01 -18.90 -22.69
CA GLN A 478 -13.00 -18.04 -23.33
C GLN A 478 -11.85 -17.74 -22.35
N ILE A 479 -12.18 -17.42 -21.10
CA ILE A 479 -11.21 -17.19 -20.04
C ILE A 479 -10.34 -18.43 -19.80
N GLN A 480 -10.94 -19.61 -19.70
CA GLN A 480 -10.20 -20.87 -19.55
C GLN A 480 -9.26 -21.13 -20.71
N ARG A 481 -9.71 -20.91 -21.97
CA ARG A 481 -8.85 -21.09 -23.15
C ARG A 481 -7.70 -20.10 -23.23
N ILE A 482 -7.88 -18.84 -22.81
CA ILE A 482 -6.78 -17.86 -22.68
C ILE A 482 -5.74 -18.36 -21.65
N ALA A 483 -6.18 -18.85 -20.51
CA ALA A 483 -5.28 -19.40 -19.48
C ALA A 483 -4.54 -20.66 -19.96
N ILE A 484 -5.18 -21.51 -20.76
CA ILE A 484 -4.55 -22.66 -21.39
C ILE A 484 -3.52 -22.21 -22.45
N ALA A 485 -3.85 -21.21 -23.29
CA ALA A 485 -2.92 -20.63 -24.25
C ALA A 485 -1.64 -20.11 -23.58
N ARG A 486 -1.79 -19.41 -22.43
CA ARG A 486 -0.68 -18.99 -21.57
C ARG A 486 0.20 -20.14 -21.14
N ALA A 487 -0.41 -21.22 -20.64
CA ALA A 487 0.31 -22.41 -20.16
C ALA A 487 1.03 -23.16 -21.30
N LEU A 488 0.43 -23.20 -22.49
CA LEU A 488 1.04 -23.80 -23.68
C LEU A 488 2.20 -22.95 -24.20
N LEU A 489 2.06 -21.61 -24.17
CA LEU A 489 3.12 -20.68 -24.57
C LEU A 489 4.35 -20.76 -23.64
N TYR A 490 4.14 -20.95 -22.33
CA TYR A 490 5.22 -21.11 -21.34
C TYR A 490 6.09 -22.34 -21.61
N ASP A 491 5.60 -23.33 -22.35
CA ASP A 491 6.32 -24.50 -22.87
C ASP A 491 7.10 -25.30 -21.81
N ALA A 492 6.54 -25.47 -20.62
CA ALA A 492 7.10 -26.37 -19.61
C ALA A 492 6.83 -27.83 -19.98
N PRO A 493 7.71 -28.78 -19.61
CA PRO A 493 7.52 -30.20 -19.93
C PRO A 493 6.32 -30.85 -19.22
N ILE A 494 5.85 -30.26 -18.13
CA ILE A 494 4.73 -30.76 -17.35
C ILE A 494 3.62 -29.71 -17.33
N LEU A 495 2.42 -30.10 -17.75
CA LEU A 495 1.21 -29.27 -17.76
C LEU A 495 0.26 -29.72 -16.65
N LEU A 496 -0.06 -28.84 -15.74
CA LEU A 496 -1.02 -29.04 -14.66
C LEU A 496 -2.32 -28.31 -14.99
N LEU A 497 -3.44 -29.04 -15.09
CA LEU A 497 -4.75 -28.49 -15.44
C LEU A 497 -5.74 -28.75 -14.30
N ASP A 498 -6.17 -27.71 -13.57
CA ASP A 498 -7.09 -27.81 -12.45
C ASP A 498 -8.51 -27.39 -12.88
N GLU A 499 -9.36 -28.38 -13.18
CA GLU A 499 -10.75 -28.18 -13.66
C GLU A 499 -10.90 -27.16 -14.81
N SER A 500 -9.85 -26.96 -15.57
CA SER A 500 -9.69 -25.87 -16.55
C SER A 500 -10.46 -26.09 -17.86
N THR A 501 -11.19 -27.18 -18.01
CA THR A 501 -12.08 -27.46 -19.14
C THR A 501 -13.55 -27.51 -18.75
N SER A 502 -13.88 -27.20 -17.49
CA SER A 502 -15.24 -27.37 -16.95
C SER A 502 -16.30 -26.49 -17.63
N ALA A 503 -15.90 -25.33 -18.17
CA ALA A 503 -16.79 -24.39 -18.85
C ALA A 503 -16.76 -24.51 -20.39
N LEU A 504 -16.04 -25.52 -20.94
CA LEU A 504 -16.00 -25.75 -22.38
C LEU A 504 -17.15 -26.65 -22.82
N ASP A 505 -17.64 -26.38 -24.04
CA ASP A 505 -18.52 -27.31 -24.72
C ASP A 505 -17.76 -28.60 -25.14
N GLU A 506 -18.48 -29.67 -25.36
CA GLU A 506 -17.91 -31.00 -25.62
C GLU A 506 -17.03 -31.04 -26.88
N ALA A 507 -17.41 -30.32 -27.92
CA ALA A 507 -16.66 -30.30 -29.18
C ALA A 507 -15.31 -29.59 -29.01
N THR A 508 -15.30 -28.43 -28.36
CA THR A 508 -14.09 -27.65 -28.06
C THR A 508 -13.18 -28.41 -27.08
N GLU A 509 -13.73 -29.03 -26.04
CA GLU A 509 -12.94 -29.84 -25.08
C GLU A 509 -12.24 -31.01 -25.80
N THR A 510 -12.95 -31.72 -26.67
CA THR A 510 -12.38 -32.86 -27.43
C THR A 510 -11.22 -32.43 -28.32
N LYS A 511 -11.38 -31.31 -29.07
CA LYS A 511 -10.31 -30.75 -29.91
C LYS A 511 -9.10 -30.33 -29.06
N LEU A 512 -9.35 -29.60 -27.98
CA LEU A 512 -8.29 -29.13 -27.07
C LEU A 512 -7.48 -30.30 -26.50
N LEU A 513 -8.14 -31.35 -26.01
CA LEU A 513 -7.48 -32.54 -25.48
C LEU A 513 -6.69 -33.29 -26.57
N ALA A 514 -7.22 -33.38 -27.78
CA ALA A 514 -6.49 -33.95 -28.92
C ALA A 514 -5.24 -33.12 -29.27
N ASN A 515 -5.35 -31.78 -29.28
CA ASN A 515 -4.23 -30.88 -29.49
C ASN A 515 -3.15 -31.05 -28.40
N ILE A 516 -3.53 -31.09 -27.13
CA ILE A 516 -2.58 -31.32 -26.03
C ILE A 516 -1.91 -32.69 -26.15
N LYS A 517 -2.64 -33.74 -26.49
CA LYS A 517 -2.11 -35.10 -26.68
C LYS A 517 -1.14 -35.18 -27.86
N SER A 518 -1.28 -34.31 -28.87
CA SER A 518 -0.39 -34.29 -30.04
C SER A 518 1.00 -33.70 -29.71
N ILE A 519 1.19 -33.04 -28.56
CA ILE A 519 2.48 -32.47 -28.16
C ILE A 519 3.44 -33.59 -27.75
N PRO A 520 4.57 -33.78 -28.46
CA PRO A 520 5.51 -34.87 -28.16
C PRO A 520 6.10 -34.75 -26.76
N ASN A 521 6.13 -35.87 -26.03
CA ASN A 521 6.76 -35.97 -24.69
C ASN A 521 6.19 -35.02 -23.63
N LYS A 522 5.00 -34.43 -23.84
CA LYS A 522 4.33 -33.59 -22.83
C LYS A 522 3.71 -34.46 -21.77
N THR A 523 4.05 -34.20 -20.51
CA THR A 523 3.42 -34.84 -19.36
C THR A 523 2.25 -33.97 -18.92
N VAL A 524 1.08 -34.55 -18.72
CA VAL A 524 -0.11 -33.80 -18.32
C VAL A 524 -0.68 -34.39 -17.04
N VAL A 525 -0.95 -33.55 -16.06
CA VAL A 525 -1.71 -33.94 -14.87
C VAL A 525 -2.99 -33.12 -14.86
N PHE A 526 -4.11 -33.80 -14.80
CA PHE A 526 -5.41 -33.24 -15.09
C PHE A 526 -6.41 -33.51 -13.97
N ILE A 527 -6.91 -32.51 -13.31
CA ILE A 527 -7.99 -32.64 -12.36
C ILE A 527 -9.31 -32.49 -13.11
N THR A 528 -10.11 -33.57 -13.15
CA THR A 528 -11.39 -33.58 -13.84
C THR A 528 -12.42 -34.52 -13.21
N HIS A 529 -13.69 -34.18 -13.40
CA HIS A 529 -14.83 -35.00 -13.07
C HIS A 529 -15.58 -35.48 -14.33
N ARG A 530 -15.15 -35.09 -15.54
CA ARG A 530 -15.79 -35.40 -16.81
C ARG A 530 -15.32 -36.76 -17.33
N LYS A 531 -16.26 -37.65 -17.64
CA LYS A 531 -15.95 -39.00 -18.13
C LYS A 531 -15.09 -39.00 -19.41
N ARG A 532 -15.42 -38.15 -20.39
CA ARG A 532 -14.67 -38.03 -21.66
C ARG A 532 -13.20 -37.64 -21.48
N SER A 533 -12.94 -36.75 -20.55
CA SER A 533 -11.56 -36.38 -20.22
C SER A 533 -10.80 -37.57 -19.62
N LEU A 534 -11.48 -38.45 -18.89
CA LEU A 534 -10.89 -39.68 -18.36
C LEU A 534 -10.55 -40.70 -19.44
N ASP A 535 -11.33 -40.76 -20.52
CA ASP A 535 -11.10 -41.71 -21.63
C ASP A 535 -9.80 -41.42 -22.38
N VAL A 536 -9.37 -40.14 -22.43
CA VAL A 536 -8.13 -39.71 -23.08
C VAL A 536 -6.90 -39.97 -22.20
N CYS A 537 -7.09 -40.25 -20.90
CA CYS A 537 -6.00 -40.39 -19.94
C CYS A 537 -5.39 -41.80 -19.95
N ASP A 538 -4.06 -41.84 -19.87
CA ASP A 538 -3.30 -43.10 -19.76
C ASP A 538 -3.44 -43.72 -18.36
N ARG A 539 -3.58 -42.88 -17.32
CA ARG A 539 -3.67 -43.28 -15.90
C ARG A 539 -4.75 -42.49 -15.19
N VAL A 540 -5.44 -43.12 -14.28
CA VAL A 540 -6.46 -42.47 -13.45
C VAL A 540 -6.17 -42.78 -11.98
N ILE A 541 -5.95 -41.72 -11.22
CA ILE A 541 -5.70 -41.74 -9.78
C ILE A 541 -6.93 -41.17 -9.09
N LYS A 542 -7.54 -41.94 -8.22
CA LYS A 542 -8.75 -41.53 -7.49
C LYS A 542 -8.38 -41.13 -6.07
N ALA A 543 -8.84 -39.96 -5.66
CA ALA A 543 -8.80 -39.55 -4.27
C ALA A 543 -9.93 -40.26 -3.50
N ASP A 544 -9.55 -41.08 -2.53
CA ASP A 544 -10.44 -41.73 -1.58
C ASP A 544 -10.20 -41.16 -0.18
N GLY A 545 -11.11 -40.29 0.24
CA GLY A 545 -10.91 -39.48 1.42
C GLY A 545 -9.72 -38.53 1.25
N LYS A 546 -8.68 -38.70 2.06
CA LYS A 546 -7.42 -37.88 2.06
C LYS A 546 -6.24 -38.63 1.43
N LYS A 547 -6.48 -39.80 0.79
CA LYS A 547 -5.46 -40.63 0.13
C LYS A 547 -5.71 -40.68 -1.38
N PHE A 548 -4.67 -40.96 -2.13
CA PHE A 548 -4.73 -41.14 -3.58
C PHE A 548 -4.42 -42.62 -3.91
N VAL A 549 -5.30 -43.24 -4.68
CA VAL A 549 -5.19 -44.66 -5.09
C VAL A 549 -5.30 -44.76 -6.60
N GLU A 550 -4.41 -45.47 -7.24
CA GLU A 550 -4.46 -45.72 -8.68
C GLU A 550 -5.61 -46.70 -9.02
N VAL A 551 -6.40 -46.35 -10.03
CA VAL A 551 -7.57 -47.13 -10.47
C VAL A 551 -7.37 -47.67 -11.88
N LYS A 552 -6.57 -47.01 -12.73
CA LYS A 552 -6.26 -47.41 -14.11
C LYS A 552 -4.82 -47.03 -14.45
#